data_6e9440d93533ca74281aa9d80cc689c1
#
_entry.id   6e9440d93533ca74281aa9d80cc689c1
#
_cell.length_a   1.000
_cell.length_b   1.000
_cell.length_c   1.000
_cell.angle_alpha   90.00
_cell.angle_beta   90.00
_cell.angle_gamma   90.00
#
_symmetry.space_group_name_H-M   'P 1'
#
loop_
_entity.id
_entity.type
_entity.pdbx_description
1 polymer ?
#
loop_
_entity_poly.entity_id
_entity_poly.type
_entity_poly.pdbx_seq_one_letter_code
_entity_poly.pdbx_strand_id
1 'polypeptide(L)'
;MMWCIGRITTEYRDRMYGLLELYARPYDAQQPVVRVDEKRKQLIRQTRAPIAAEPGQCAREDYEYRRNGTRNLFVAIEPKGQRRSVEVTARRTKADFVAFVSTLWGRCMRRR
;
A
#
# COMPACT_ATOMS: atom_id res chain seq x y z
N MET A 1 2.08 16.50 20.79
CA MET A 1 2.44 15.07 20.75
C MET A 1 3.84 14.98 20.15
N MET A 2 4.83 14.55 20.91
CA MET A 2 6.20 14.38 20.40
C MET A 2 6.38 12.95 19.88
N TRP A 3 6.96 12.81 18.70
CA TRP A 3 7.33 11.52 18.15
C TRP A 3 8.64 11.04 18.79
N CYS A 4 8.68 9.79 19.23
CA CYS A 4 9.94 9.18 19.67
C CYS A 4 10.79 8.91 18.42
N ILE A 5 11.86 9.69 18.25
CA ILE A 5 12.87 9.46 17.20
C ILE A 5 13.85 8.43 17.77
N GLY A 6 13.94 7.27 17.11
CA GLY A 6 14.92 6.25 17.46
C GLY A 6 16.35 6.75 17.27
N ARG A 7 17.31 6.08 17.92
CA ARG A 7 18.73 6.41 17.78
C ARG A 7 19.20 6.11 16.35
N ILE A 8 19.70 7.12 15.66
CA ILE A 8 20.27 6.95 14.32
C ILE A 8 21.65 6.31 14.47
N THR A 9 21.72 5.01 14.16
CA THR A 9 22.97 4.24 14.17
C THR A 9 23.68 4.35 12.83
N THR A 10 24.96 3.97 12.79
CA THR A 10 25.73 3.87 11.54
C THR A 10 25.04 2.90 10.56
N GLU A 11 24.63 1.73 11.04
CA GLU A 11 23.91 0.73 10.24
C GLU A 11 22.62 1.30 9.62
N TYR A 12 21.85 2.08 10.39
CA TYR A 12 20.66 2.75 9.86
C TYR A 12 21.01 3.70 8.71
N ARG A 13 22.08 4.51 8.87
CA ARG A 13 22.54 5.43 7.82
C ARG A 13 22.99 4.70 6.58
N ASP A 14 23.77 3.64 6.72
CA ASP A 14 24.27 2.85 5.59
C ASP A 14 23.11 2.25 4.78
N ARG A 15 22.11 1.69 5.46
CA ARG A 15 20.88 1.20 4.80
C ARG A 15 20.09 2.29 4.12
N MET A 16 19.98 3.45 4.75
CA MET A 16 19.31 4.62 4.17
C MET A 16 20.02 5.10 2.91
N TYR A 17 21.35 5.22 2.93
CA TYR A 17 22.12 5.60 1.74
C TYR A 17 22.00 4.58 0.62
N GLY A 18 22.05 3.28 0.92
CA GLY A 18 21.81 2.24 -0.07
C GLY A 18 20.44 2.33 -0.74
N LEU A 19 19.39 2.69 0.02
CA LEU A 19 18.07 2.94 -0.55
C LEU A 19 18.03 4.20 -1.41
N LEU A 20 18.67 5.28 -0.98
CA LEU A 20 18.74 6.52 -1.75
C LEU A 20 19.50 6.32 -3.07
N GLU A 21 20.60 5.57 -3.04
CA GLU A 21 21.34 5.18 -4.24
C GLU A 21 20.46 4.35 -5.20
N LEU A 22 19.73 3.36 -4.67
CA LEU A 22 18.80 2.56 -5.46
C LEU A 22 17.74 3.43 -6.15
N TYR A 23 17.18 4.40 -5.45
CA TYR A 23 16.19 5.32 -6.01
C TYR A 23 16.80 6.36 -6.97
N ALA A 24 18.07 6.70 -6.81
CA ALA A 24 18.79 7.62 -7.70
C ALA A 24 19.11 6.98 -9.06
N ARG A 25 19.24 5.64 -9.15
CA ARG A 25 19.54 4.95 -10.41
C ARG A 25 18.57 5.36 -11.52
N PRO A 26 19.05 5.52 -12.77
CA PRO A 26 18.18 5.75 -13.91
C PRO A 26 17.19 4.58 -14.06
N TYR A 27 16.09 4.83 -14.78
CA TYR A 27 15.13 3.77 -15.08
C TYR A 27 15.74 2.71 -15.99
N ASP A 28 15.65 1.46 -15.59
CA ASP A 28 16.01 0.31 -16.41
C ASP A 28 14.83 -0.68 -16.43
N ALA A 29 14.26 -0.88 -17.62
CA ALA A 29 13.14 -1.81 -17.82
C ALA A 29 13.53 -3.28 -17.57
N GLN A 30 14.82 -3.62 -17.67
CA GLN A 30 15.33 -4.97 -17.42
C GLN A 30 15.55 -5.23 -15.93
N GLN A 31 15.76 -4.16 -15.15
CA GLN A 31 15.98 -4.21 -13.71
C GLN A 31 15.09 -3.19 -12.99
N PRO A 32 13.75 -3.37 -13.04
CA PRO A 32 12.83 -2.43 -12.42
C PRO A 32 12.96 -2.43 -10.91
N VAL A 33 12.92 -1.25 -10.31
CA VAL A 33 12.84 -1.09 -8.86
C VAL A 33 11.38 -1.11 -8.45
N VAL A 34 10.97 -2.15 -7.73
CA VAL A 34 9.59 -2.32 -7.26
C VAL A 34 9.56 -2.20 -5.74
N ARG A 35 8.75 -1.28 -5.25
CA ARG A 35 8.41 -1.16 -3.83
C ARG A 35 7.18 -1.98 -3.53
N VAL A 36 7.27 -2.88 -2.56
CA VAL A 36 6.16 -3.68 -2.06
C VAL A 36 5.83 -3.25 -0.64
N ASP A 37 4.55 -3.07 -0.36
CA ASP A 37 4.05 -2.70 0.95
C ASP A 37 2.73 -3.42 1.24
N GLU A 38 2.34 -3.48 2.52
CA GLU A 38 1.06 -4.03 2.93
C GLU A 38 0.32 -3.07 3.86
N LYS A 39 -1.00 -3.03 3.72
CA LYS A 39 -1.85 -2.22 4.58
C LYS A 39 -3.10 -2.97 5.00
N ARG A 40 -3.30 -3.10 6.31
CA ARG A 40 -4.57 -3.57 6.86
C ARG A 40 -5.61 -2.47 6.80
N LYS A 41 -6.81 -2.80 6.30
CA LYS A 41 -7.94 -1.88 6.24
C LYS A 41 -9.11 -2.44 7.03
N GLN A 42 -9.60 -1.66 8.01
CA GLN A 42 -10.85 -1.93 8.70
C GLN A 42 -12.00 -1.63 7.74
N LEU A 43 -12.88 -2.60 7.52
CA LEU A 43 -14.13 -2.37 6.82
C LEU A 43 -15.15 -1.83 7.81
N ILE A 44 -15.87 -0.82 7.38
CA ILE A 44 -16.95 -0.20 8.15
C ILE A 44 -18.26 -0.30 7.38
N ARG A 45 -19.35 -0.38 8.11
CA ARG A 45 -20.71 -0.30 7.57
C ARG A 45 -21.43 0.82 8.31
N GLN A 46 -22.11 1.65 7.58
CA GLN A 46 -22.97 2.70 8.16
C GLN A 46 -24.12 2.05 8.93
N THR A 47 -24.47 2.62 10.07
CA THR A 47 -25.59 2.19 10.91
C THR A 47 -26.90 2.76 10.44
N ARG A 48 -26.87 3.94 9.82
CA ARG A 48 -28.02 4.67 9.28
C ARG A 48 -27.81 4.98 7.81
N ALA A 49 -28.91 5.14 7.07
CA ALA A 49 -28.85 5.61 5.69
C ALA A 49 -28.36 7.07 5.65
N PRO A 50 -27.39 7.40 4.80
CA PRO A 50 -26.97 8.78 4.64
C PRO A 50 -28.10 9.63 4.05
N ILE A 51 -28.13 10.91 4.41
CA ILE A 51 -29.05 11.89 3.82
C ILE A 51 -28.35 12.45 2.56
N ALA A 52 -28.98 12.31 1.42
CA ALA A 52 -28.44 12.80 0.16
C ALA A 52 -28.32 14.32 0.15
N ALA A 53 -27.43 14.85 -0.67
CA ALA A 53 -27.32 16.30 -0.90
C ALA A 53 -28.54 16.80 -1.65
N GLU A 54 -29.06 17.96 -1.25
CA GLU A 54 -30.10 18.72 -1.94
C GLU A 54 -29.62 20.16 -2.24
N PRO A 55 -30.24 20.86 -3.15
CA PRO A 55 -29.86 22.26 -3.40
C PRO A 55 -29.85 23.10 -2.11
N GLY A 56 -28.68 23.65 -1.76
CA GLY A 56 -28.47 24.41 -0.53
C GLY A 56 -28.17 23.57 0.72
N GLN A 57 -28.17 22.24 0.64
CA GLN A 57 -27.83 21.35 1.75
C GLN A 57 -26.78 20.30 1.33
N CYS A 58 -25.68 20.25 2.07
CA CYS A 58 -24.66 19.21 1.88
C CYS A 58 -25.18 17.83 2.30
N ALA A 59 -24.66 16.77 1.66
CA ALA A 59 -24.88 15.40 2.13
C ALA A 59 -24.46 15.25 3.59
N ARG A 60 -25.21 14.48 4.35
CA ARG A 60 -24.93 14.19 5.77
C ARG A 60 -24.76 12.70 5.97
N GLU A 61 -23.67 12.31 6.60
CA GLU A 61 -23.40 10.94 7.01
C GLU A 61 -23.32 10.88 8.53
N ASP A 62 -23.75 9.75 9.10
CA ASP A 62 -23.61 9.54 10.52
C ASP A 62 -22.14 9.19 10.84
N TYR A 63 -21.63 9.67 11.96
CA TYR A 63 -20.32 9.32 12.46
C TYR A 63 -20.28 7.93 13.13
N GLU A 64 -21.45 7.35 13.45
CA GLU A 64 -21.55 6.00 13.98
C GLU A 64 -21.39 4.96 12.85
N TYR A 65 -20.57 3.97 13.09
CA TYR A 65 -20.37 2.87 12.15
C TYR A 65 -20.23 1.52 12.86
N ARG A 66 -20.60 0.45 12.19
CA ARG A 66 -20.31 -0.91 12.60
C ARG A 66 -19.05 -1.42 11.92
N ARG A 67 -18.20 -2.12 12.69
CA ARG A 67 -17.05 -2.83 12.11
C ARG A 67 -17.54 -4.03 11.31
N ASN A 68 -17.12 -4.13 10.06
CA ASN A 68 -17.52 -5.18 9.12
C ASN A 68 -16.32 -6.05 8.70
N GLY A 69 -15.46 -6.38 9.64
CA GLY A 69 -14.25 -7.15 9.42
C GLY A 69 -13.06 -6.32 8.93
N THR A 70 -12.02 -7.01 8.53
CA THR A 70 -10.78 -6.41 8.00
C THR A 70 -10.40 -7.05 6.67
N ARG A 71 -9.69 -6.31 5.84
CA ARG A 71 -9.02 -6.82 4.65
C ARG A 71 -7.57 -6.35 4.66
N ASN A 72 -6.74 -7.09 3.98
CA ASN A 72 -5.36 -6.72 3.75
C ASN A 72 -5.17 -6.31 2.29
N LEU A 73 -4.38 -5.27 2.06
CA LEU A 73 -4.00 -4.81 0.74
C LEU A 73 -2.49 -5.02 0.59
N PHE A 74 -2.10 -5.81 -0.41
CA PHE A 74 -0.74 -5.83 -0.90
C PHE A 74 -0.63 -4.85 -2.05
N VAL A 75 0.36 -3.98 -2.00
CA VAL A 75 0.57 -2.93 -2.99
C VAL A 75 2.01 -3.04 -3.51
N ALA A 76 2.17 -3.10 -4.81
CA ALA A 76 3.45 -3.00 -5.46
C ALA A 76 3.47 -1.78 -6.39
N ILE A 77 4.51 -0.98 -6.27
CA ILE A 77 4.69 0.24 -7.06
C ILE A 77 6.07 0.21 -7.71
N GLU A 78 6.10 0.44 -9.00
CA GLU A 78 7.30 0.73 -9.77
C GLU A 78 7.35 2.25 -10.04
N PRO A 79 8.04 3.06 -9.21
CA PRO A 79 7.90 4.50 -9.25
C PRO A 79 8.32 5.11 -10.58
N LYS A 80 9.43 4.66 -11.14
CA LYS A 80 9.96 5.17 -12.41
C LYS A 80 9.26 4.59 -13.64
N GLY A 81 8.75 3.36 -13.54
CA GLY A 81 7.93 2.72 -14.58
C GLY A 81 6.46 3.14 -14.56
N GLN A 82 6.05 3.96 -13.59
CA GLN A 82 4.67 4.46 -13.41
C GLN A 82 3.62 3.33 -13.34
N ARG A 83 4.00 2.19 -12.75
CA ARG A 83 3.14 1.01 -12.65
C ARG A 83 2.75 0.76 -11.20
N ARG A 84 1.53 0.28 -11.03
CA ARG A 84 0.99 -0.10 -9.74
C ARG A 84 0.22 -1.40 -9.85
N SER A 85 0.39 -2.29 -8.88
CA SER A 85 -0.40 -3.50 -8.70
C SER A 85 -0.96 -3.52 -7.28
N VAL A 86 -2.23 -3.83 -7.15
CA VAL A 86 -2.90 -3.92 -5.84
C VAL A 86 -3.68 -5.22 -5.79
N GLU A 87 -3.55 -5.95 -4.70
CA GLU A 87 -4.33 -7.15 -4.43
C GLU A 87 -4.95 -7.06 -3.03
N VAL A 88 -6.23 -7.41 -2.94
CA VAL A 88 -6.98 -7.40 -1.69
C VAL A 88 -7.17 -8.84 -1.22
N THR A 89 -6.68 -9.15 -0.02
CA THR A 89 -6.78 -10.49 0.57
C THR A 89 -7.57 -10.46 1.88
N ALA A 90 -8.19 -11.60 2.22
CA ALA A 90 -8.89 -11.75 3.50
C ALA A 90 -7.90 -11.83 4.66
N ARG A 91 -6.73 -12.39 4.43
CA ARG A 91 -5.70 -12.66 5.44
C ARG A 91 -4.36 -12.05 5.01
N ARG A 92 -3.41 -12.08 5.93
CA ARG A 92 -2.03 -11.63 5.76
C ARG A 92 -1.08 -12.75 6.16
N THR A 93 -1.17 -13.87 5.47
CA THR A 93 -0.27 -14.99 5.71
C THR A 93 0.98 -14.91 4.82
N LYS A 94 2.01 -15.66 5.19
CA LYS A 94 3.20 -15.83 4.33
C LYS A 94 2.81 -16.37 2.94
N ALA A 95 1.83 -17.27 2.88
CA ALA A 95 1.34 -17.85 1.64
C ALA A 95 0.69 -16.78 0.73
N ASP A 96 -0.14 -15.88 1.30
CA ASP A 96 -0.76 -14.78 0.57
C ASP A 96 0.32 -13.84 -0.01
N PHE A 97 1.34 -13.52 0.78
CA PHE A 97 2.46 -12.70 0.31
C PHE A 97 3.25 -13.37 -0.82
N VAL A 98 3.58 -14.65 -0.68
CA VAL A 98 4.28 -15.41 -1.72
C VAL A 98 3.44 -15.47 -3.00
N ALA A 99 2.13 -15.71 -2.92
CA ALA A 99 1.25 -15.71 -4.07
C ALA A 99 1.24 -14.34 -4.79
N PHE A 100 1.16 -13.25 -4.02
CA PHE A 100 1.22 -11.89 -4.56
C PHE A 100 2.55 -11.63 -5.29
N VAL A 101 3.69 -11.93 -4.66
CA VAL A 101 5.02 -11.75 -5.26
C VAL A 101 5.19 -12.61 -6.51
N SER A 102 4.72 -13.86 -6.49
CA SER A 102 4.76 -14.76 -7.65
C SER A 102 3.95 -14.20 -8.83
N THR A 103 2.79 -13.62 -8.55
CA THR A 103 1.96 -12.94 -9.56
C THR A 103 2.69 -11.74 -10.16
N LEU A 104 3.33 -10.92 -9.33
CA LEU A 104 4.14 -9.79 -9.77
C LEU A 104 5.29 -10.24 -10.67
N TRP A 105 6.01 -11.28 -10.25
CA TRP A 105 7.13 -11.84 -11.01
C TRP A 105 6.68 -12.34 -12.38
N GLY A 106 5.60 -13.11 -12.45
CA GLY A 106 5.03 -13.60 -13.71
C GLY A 106 4.56 -12.48 -14.64
N ARG A 107 4.10 -11.34 -14.10
CA ARG A 107 3.75 -10.16 -14.89
C ARG A 107 4.98 -9.41 -15.40
N CYS A 108 6.04 -9.32 -14.62
CA CYS A 108 7.31 -8.74 -15.04
C CYS A 108 7.97 -9.55 -16.15
N MET A 109 8.01 -10.89 -16.02
CA MET A 109 8.66 -11.77 -17.00
C MET A 109 7.93 -11.85 -18.34
N ARG A 110 6.60 -11.76 -18.38
CA ARG A 110 5.81 -11.79 -19.61
C ARG A 110 5.93 -10.54 -20.49
N ARG A 111 6.66 -9.52 -20.05
CA ARG A 111 6.83 -8.23 -20.76
C ARG A 111 8.26 -7.99 -21.25
N ARG A 112 9.10 -9.03 -21.19
CA ARG A 112 10.44 -9.05 -21.76
C ARG A 112 10.44 -9.55 -23.20
#